data_d85cdda409da16aadcb7c7d2f93a150a
#
_entry.id   d85cdda409da16aadcb7c7d2f93a150a
#
_cell.length_a   1.000
_cell.length_b   1.000
_cell.length_c   1.000
_cell.angle_alpha   90.00
_cell.angle_beta   90.00
_cell.angle_gamma   90.00
#
_symmetry.space_group_name_H-M   'P 1'
#
loop_
_entity.id
_entity.type
_entity.pdbx_description
1 polymer ?
#
loop_
_entity_poly.entity_id
_entity_poly.type
_entity_poly.pdbx_seq_one_letter_code
_entity_poly.pdbx_strand_id
1 'polypeptide(L)'
;IPVTGAVIVTTPQNVALMDAVKGIELFNKVQIPVMGVIENMSTHICSNCGHEEQIFGTGGGDLLSEQYDIPLLGRLPLNVQIRENADAGKPSVAAGDANAVNYMAIAEKIARALPKAEKDKSRIF
;
A
#
# COMPACT_ATOMS: atom_id res chain seq x y z
N ILE A 1 -10.83 -16.49 -11.71
CA ILE A 1 -10.53 -15.13 -12.19
C ILE A 1 -9.03 -14.98 -12.26
N PRO A 2 -8.47 -14.59 -13.40
CA PRO A 2 -7.04 -14.35 -13.49
C PRO A 2 -6.66 -13.11 -12.65
N VAL A 3 -5.64 -13.28 -11.81
CA VAL A 3 -5.09 -12.21 -10.97
C VAL A 3 -3.75 -11.76 -11.56
N THR A 4 -3.65 -10.51 -11.94
CA THR A 4 -2.46 -9.94 -12.59
C THR A 4 -1.30 -9.76 -11.61
N GLY A 5 -1.62 -9.40 -10.37
CA GLY A 5 -0.65 -9.20 -9.31
C GLY A 5 -1.31 -8.86 -7.99
N ALA A 6 -0.54 -8.82 -6.94
CA ALA A 6 -0.96 -8.49 -5.60
C ALA A 6 -0.11 -7.34 -5.02
N VAL A 7 -0.73 -6.54 -4.20
CA VAL A 7 -0.05 -5.50 -3.41
C VAL A 7 -0.21 -5.85 -1.94
N ILE A 8 0.87 -5.80 -1.20
CA ILE A 8 0.87 -6.06 0.24
C ILE A 8 0.79 -4.74 0.99
N VAL A 9 -0.18 -4.61 1.84
CA VAL A 9 -0.33 -3.44 2.72
C VAL A 9 -0.06 -3.87 4.15
N THR A 10 0.85 -3.19 4.81
CA THR A 10 1.22 -3.47 6.20
C THR A 10 1.45 -2.20 6.99
N THR A 11 1.45 -2.31 8.30
CA THR A 11 1.98 -1.28 9.20
C THR A 11 3.41 -1.63 9.59
N PRO A 12 4.20 -0.71 10.19
CA PRO A 12 5.60 -1.00 10.53
C PRO A 12 5.81 -1.95 11.71
N GLN A 13 4.75 -2.34 12.40
CA GLN A 13 4.83 -3.21 13.59
C GLN A 13 5.30 -4.62 13.23
N ASN A 14 6.11 -5.22 14.09
CA ASN A 14 6.59 -6.59 13.88
C ASN A 14 5.45 -7.61 13.72
N VAL A 15 4.39 -7.49 14.50
CA VAL A 15 3.24 -8.40 14.40
C VAL A 15 2.55 -8.32 13.04
N ALA A 16 2.42 -7.11 12.48
CA ALA A 16 1.86 -6.91 11.15
C ALA A 16 2.80 -7.43 10.05
N LEU A 17 4.10 -7.22 10.22
CA LEU A 17 5.11 -7.71 9.27
C LEU A 17 5.13 -9.23 9.18
N MET A 18 4.90 -9.93 10.29
CA MET A 18 4.78 -11.40 10.29
C MET A 18 3.62 -11.89 9.42
N ASP A 19 2.48 -11.21 9.48
CA ASP A 19 1.33 -11.54 8.62
C ASP A 19 1.59 -11.16 7.16
N ALA A 20 2.24 -10.05 6.91
CA ALA A 20 2.63 -9.63 5.57
C ALA A 20 3.57 -10.65 4.90
N VAL A 21 4.54 -11.18 5.63
CA VAL A 21 5.43 -12.25 5.16
C VAL A 21 4.64 -13.46 4.73
N LYS A 22 3.67 -13.90 5.52
CA LYS A 22 2.80 -15.03 5.16
C LYS A 22 2.02 -14.77 3.88
N GLY A 23 1.52 -13.56 3.70
CA GLY A 23 0.83 -13.14 2.48
C GLY A 23 1.73 -13.19 1.26
N ILE A 24 2.94 -12.65 1.36
CA ILE A 24 3.93 -12.68 0.27
C ILE A 24 4.27 -14.12 -0.11
N GLU A 25 4.56 -14.95 0.86
CA GLU A 25 4.90 -16.36 0.62
C GLU A 25 3.74 -17.13 0.00
N LEU A 26 2.50 -16.85 0.42
CA LEU A 26 1.32 -17.45 -0.18
C LEU A 26 1.19 -17.07 -1.66
N PHE A 27 1.32 -15.79 -2.00
CA PHE A 27 1.24 -15.35 -3.40
C PHE A 27 2.37 -15.93 -4.25
N ASN A 28 3.58 -15.99 -3.72
CA ASN A 28 4.71 -16.64 -4.40
C ASN A 28 4.43 -18.12 -4.65
N LYS A 29 3.84 -18.80 -3.69
CA LYS A 29 3.50 -20.23 -3.79
C LYS A 29 2.45 -20.53 -4.86
N VAL A 30 1.47 -19.65 -5.03
CA VAL A 30 0.43 -19.78 -6.07
C VAL A 30 0.77 -19.03 -7.35
N GLN A 31 2.01 -18.56 -7.48
CA GLN A 31 2.53 -17.88 -8.67
C GLN A 31 1.77 -16.62 -9.06
N ILE A 32 1.32 -15.86 -8.08
CA ILE A 32 0.77 -14.51 -8.28
C ILE A 32 1.90 -13.51 -7.98
N PRO A 33 2.29 -12.66 -8.94
CA PRO A 33 3.33 -11.67 -8.71
C PRO A 33 2.95 -10.69 -7.60
N VAL A 34 3.86 -10.47 -6.65
CA VAL A 34 3.72 -9.41 -5.66
C VAL A 34 4.33 -8.15 -6.25
N MET A 35 3.52 -7.15 -6.51
CA MET A 35 3.91 -5.92 -7.19
C MET A 35 4.67 -4.96 -6.28
N GLY A 36 4.49 -5.08 -4.98
CA GLY A 36 5.17 -4.27 -4.00
C GLY A 36 4.47 -4.21 -2.66
N VAL A 37 5.05 -3.42 -1.77
CA VAL A 37 4.58 -3.19 -0.40
C VAL A 37 4.16 -1.74 -0.23
N ILE A 38 3.07 -1.51 0.46
CA ILE A 38 2.65 -0.20 0.96
C ILE A 38 2.75 -0.24 2.48
N GLU A 39 3.52 0.69 3.04
CA GLU A 39 3.58 0.89 4.49
C GLU A 39 2.52 1.88 4.90
N ASN A 40 1.45 1.39 5.53
CA ASN A 40 0.38 2.22 6.08
C ASN A 40 0.66 2.58 7.53
N MET A 41 0.08 3.67 7.99
CA MET A 41 0.28 4.18 9.35
C MET A 41 1.77 4.35 9.68
N SER A 42 2.53 4.78 8.69
CA SER A 42 3.99 4.92 8.78
C SER A 42 4.42 5.99 9.77
N THR A 43 3.72 7.11 9.76
CA THR A 43 3.97 8.27 10.62
C THR A 43 2.66 8.86 11.08
N HIS A 44 2.54 9.15 12.37
CA HIS A 44 1.42 9.92 12.91
C HIS A 44 1.76 11.41 12.87
N ILE A 45 0.88 12.21 12.27
CA ILE A 45 0.97 13.66 12.23
C ILE A 45 -0.08 14.24 13.16
N CYS A 46 0.36 14.93 14.22
CA CYS A 46 -0.54 15.55 15.17
C CYS A 46 -1.35 16.67 14.50
N SER A 47 -2.68 16.59 14.58
CA SER A 47 -3.57 17.61 14.02
C SER A 47 -3.53 18.95 14.77
N ASN A 48 -2.99 18.96 15.99
CA ASN A 48 -2.88 20.16 16.83
C ASN A 48 -1.57 20.93 16.62
N CYS A 49 -0.42 20.25 16.56
CA CYS A 49 0.90 20.89 16.50
C CYS A 49 1.75 20.46 15.32
N GLY A 50 1.31 19.52 14.50
CA GLY A 50 2.07 19.00 13.34
C GLY A 50 3.26 18.12 13.70
N HIS A 51 3.43 17.76 14.99
CA HIS A 51 4.49 16.85 15.42
C HIS A 51 4.35 15.49 14.75
N GLU A 52 5.45 14.98 14.22
CA GLU A 52 5.49 13.66 13.59
C GLU A 52 6.08 12.63 14.53
N GLU A 53 5.36 11.53 14.71
CA GLU A 53 5.78 10.38 15.49
C GLU A 53 5.61 9.09 14.71
N GLN A 54 6.55 8.18 14.88
CA GLN A 54 6.48 6.84 14.31
C GLN A 54 5.96 5.86 15.37
N ILE A 55 4.67 5.95 15.66
CA ILE A 55 4.00 5.24 16.75
C ILE A 55 4.20 3.71 16.63
N PHE A 56 4.16 3.19 15.41
CA PHE A 56 4.24 1.76 15.13
C PHE A 56 5.64 1.28 14.74
N GLY A 57 6.65 2.14 14.86
CA GLY A 57 8.03 1.85 14.49
C GLY A 57 8.41 2.33 13.10
N THR A 58 9.60 1.98 12.67
CA THR A 58 10.19 2.44 11.40
C THR A 58 10.76 1.29 10.60
N GLY A 59 10.83 1.48 9.27
CA GLY A 59 11.60 0.60 8.40
C GLY A 59 10.99 -0.76 8.10
N GLY A 60 9.76 -1.04 8.55
CA GLY A 60 9.13 -2.33 8.30
C GLY A 60 8.88 -2.62 6.84
N GLY A 61 8.37 -1.64 6.10
CA GLY A 61 8.17 -1.76 4.67
C GLY A 61 9.47 -1.90 3.90
N ASP A 62 10.50 -1.18 4.29
CA ASP A 62 11.85 -1.30 3.71
C ASP A 62 12.44 -2.68 3.93
N LEU A 63 12.26 -3.25 5.11
CA LEU A 63 12.73 -4.58 5.44
C LEU A 63 12.10 -5.66 4.54
N LEU A 64 10.78 -5.61 4.34
CA LEU A 64 10.09 -6.52 3.44
C LEU A 64 10.51 -6.34 1.98
N SER A 65 10.64 -5.10 1.55
CA SER A 65 11.10 -4.75 0.21
C SER A 65 12.48 -5.35 -0.08
N GLU A 66 13.41 -5.21 0.85
CA GLU A 66 14.75 -5.75 0.73
C GLU A 66 14.78 -7.27 0.80
N GLN A 67 14.06 -7.85 1.76
CA GLN A 67 14.05 -9.30 1.98
C GLN A 67 13.47 -10.08 0.80
N TYR A 68 12.44 -9.57 0.16
CA TYR A 68 11.74 -10.25 -0.94
C TYR A 68 12.03 -9.68 -2.32
N ASP A 69 12.91 -8.69 -2.41
CA ASP A 69 13.25 -8.00 -3.67
C ASP A 69 12.00 -7.48 -4.41
N ILE A 70 11.13 -6.81 -3.67
CA ILE A 70 9.92 -6.16 -4.17
C ILE A 70 9.94 -4.67 -3.84
N PRO A 71 9.38 -3.80 -4.69
CA PRO A 71 9.46 -2.37 -4.43
C PRO A 71 8.60 -1.93 -3.24
N LEU A 72 9.09 -0.95 -2.49
CA LEU A 72 8.24 -0.17 -1.59
C LEU A 72 7.48 0.85 -2.42
N LEU A 73 6.18 0.66 -2.57
CA LEU A 73 5.34 1.51 -3.42
C LEU A 73 5.07 2.88 -2.80
N GLY A 74 5.06 2.96 -1.50
CA GLY A 74 4.92 4.21 -0.78
C GLY A 74 4.59 4.02 0.69
N ARG A 75 4.54 5.15 1.38
CA ARG A 75 4.16 5.25 2.79
C ARG A 75 2.94 6.13 2.92
N LEU A 76 1.99 5.71 3.75
CA LEU A 76 0.80 6.47 4.07
C LEU A 76 0.82 6.85 5.55
N PRO A 77 0.48 8.08 5.90
CA PRO A 77 0.46 8.52 7.29
C PRO A 77 -0.76 8.01 8.03
N LEU A 78 -0.65 7.92 9.35
CA LEU A 78 -1.78 7.84 10.27
C LEU A 78 -2.26 9.26 10.52
N ASN A 79 -3.42 9.61 9.99
CA ASN A 79 -3.96 10.96 10.00
C ASN A 79 -5.46 10.92 10.27
N VAL A 80 -5.94 11.76 11.17
CA VAL A 80 -7.36 11.85 11.53
C VAL A 80 -8.24 12.15 10.32
N GLN A 81 -7.78 13.02 9.42
CA GLN A 81 -8.52 13.40 8.22
C GLN A 81 -8.76 12.22 7.27
N ILE A 82 -7.77 11.33 7.13
CA ILE A 82 -7.92 10.11 6.31
C ILE A 82 -9.07 9.25 6.86
N ARG A 83 -9.10 9.05 8.19
CA ARG A 83 -10.17 8.28 8.83
C ARG A 83 -11.52 8.94 8.67
N GLU A 84 -11.62 10.22 8.99
CA GLU A 84 -12.89 10.96 8.90
C GLU A 84 -13.46 10.96 7.49
N ASN A 85 -12.63 11.21 6.49
CA ASN A 85 -13.05 11.20 5.10
C ASN A 85 -13.46 9.79 4.63
N ALA A 86 -12.74 8.76 5.05
CA ALA A 86 -13.11 7.38 4.73
C ALA A 86 -14.45 6.99 5.37
N ASP A 87 -14.65 7.32 6.65
CA ASP A 87 -15.91 7.06 7.37
C ASP A 87 -17.11 7.79 6.75
N ALA A 88 -16.87 8.98 6.19
CA ALA A 88 -17.88 9.77 5.49
C ALA A 88 -18.16 9.30 4.04
N GLY A 89 -17.49 8.25 3.57
CA GLY A 89 -17.64 7.75 2.20
C GLY A 89 -16.95 8.61 1.14
N LYS A 90 -16.07 9.52 1.54
CA LYS A 90 -15.24 10.34 0.65
C LYS A 90 -13.76 10.17 0.98
N PRO A 91 -13.13 9.07 0.56
CA PRO A 91 -11.70 8.87 0.81
C PRO A 91 -10.85 10.00 0.22
N SER A 92 -9.61 10.11 0.69
CA SER A 92 -8.73 11.26 0.44
C SER A 92 -8.65 11.72 -1.00
N VAL A 93 -8.58 10.79 -1.96
CA VAL A 93 -8.53 11.14 -3.39
C VAL A 93 -9.84 11.78 -3.85
N ALA A 94 -10.98 11.22 -3.46
CA ALA A 94 -12.30 11.77 -3.81
C ALA A 94 -12.57 13.10 -3.11
N ALA A 95 -12.09 13.27 -1.88
CA ALA A 95 -12.22 14.51 -1.12
C ALA A 95 -11.27 15.61 -1.61
N GLY A 96 -10.19 15.25 -2.29
CA GLY A 96 -9.15 16.19 -2.74
C GLY A 96 -8.34 16.79 -1.58
N ASP A 97 -8.19 16.06 -0.46
CA ASP A 97 -7.40 16.52 0.66
C ASP A 97 -5.88 16.39 0.41
N ALA A 98 -5.06 16.91 1.34
CA ALA A 98 -3.61 16.91 1.20
C ALA A 98 -2.99 15.50 1.13
N ASN A 99 -3.67 14.47 1.64
CA ASN A 99 -3.19 13.08 1.60
C ASN A 99 -3.41 12.42 0.24
N ALA A 100 -4.23 13.00 -0.63
CA ALA A 100 -4.51 12.48 -1.97
C ALA A 100 -3.23 12.29 -2.79
N VAL A 101 -2.23 13.15 -2.63
CA VAL A 101 -0.94 13.07 -3.34
C VAL A 101 -0.24 11.75 -3.07
N ASN A 102 -0.23 11.28 -1.83
CA ASN A 102 0.41 10.02 -1.45
C ASN A 102 -0.27 8.81 -2.10
N TYR A 103 -1.59 8.77 -2.07
CA TYR A 103 -2.37 7.71 -2.72
C TYR A 103 -2.17 7.71 -4.24
N MET A 104 -2.19 8.88 -4.86
CA MET A 104 -2.01 9.01 -6.32
C MET A 104 -0.61 8.58 -6.75
N ALA A 105 0.42 8.91 -5.99
CA ALA A 105 1.79 8.49 -6.28
C ALA A 105 1.94 6.96 -6.24
N ILE A 106 1.32 6.31 -5.26
CA ILE A 106 1.28 4.84 -5.16
C ILE A 106 0.51 4.23 -6.34
N ALA A 107 -0.64 4.78 -6.66
CA ALA A 107 -1.47 4.32 -7.78
C ALA A 107 -0.73 4.40 -9.12
N GLU A 108 0.03 5.47 -9.35
CA GLU A 108 0.87 5.61 -10.55
C GLU A 108 1.96 4.54 -10.63
N LYS A 109 2.61 4.23 -9.52
CA LYS A 109 3.63 3.17 -9.49
C LYS A 109 3.02 1.81 -9.81
N ILE A 110 1.85 1.51 -9.27
CA ILE A 110 1.12 0.28 -9.55
C ILE A 110 0.74 0.23 -11.05
N ALA A 111 0.20 1.31 -11.58
CA ALA A 111 -0.22 1.39 -12.96
C ALA A 111 0.94 1.15 -13.94
N ARG A 112 2.13 1.69 -13.64
CA ARG A 112 3.34 1.46 -14.44
C ARG A 112 3.87 0.04 -14.37
N ALA A 113 3.67 -0.64 -13.24
CA ALA A 113 4.11 -2.01 -13.03
C ALA A 113 3.15 -3.05 -13.62
N LEU A 114 1.90 -2.67 -13.90
CA LEU A 114 0.94 -3.55 -14.55
C LEU A 114 1.38 -3.89 -15.97
N PRO A 115 1.30 -5.17 -16.38
CA PRO A 115 1.52 -5.52 -17.77
C PRO A 115 0.49 -4.82 -18.64
N LYS A 116 0.92 -4.33 -19.82
CA LYS A 116 -0.02 -3.77 -20.80
C LYS A 116 -1.04 -4.85 -21.13
N ALA A 117 -2.32 -4.51 -20.97
CA ALA A 117 -3.39 -5.41 -21.34
C ALA A 117 -3.24 -5.74 -22.85
N GLU A 118 -2.89 -6.98 -23.14
CA GLU A 118 -3.15 -7.50 -24.48
C GLU A 118 -4.66 -7.45 -24.67
N LYS A 119 -5.10 -6.83 -25.75
CA LYS A 119 -6.49 -6.87 -26.16
C LYS A 119 -6.81 -8.29 -26.62
N ASP A 120 -6.89 -9.18 -25.67
CA ASP A 120 -7.42 -10.51 -25.93
C ASP A 120 -8.94 -10.39 -26.11
N LYS A 121 -9.35 -10.27 -27.35
CA LYS A 121 -10.76 -10.24 -27.72
C LYS A 121 -11.50 -11.55 -27.41
N SER A 122 -10.80 -12.58 -26.95
CA SER A 122 -11.36 -13.89 -26.64
C SER A 122 -11.81 -14.02 -25.18
N ARG A 123 -11.43 -13.09 -24.30
CA ARG A 123 -11.85 -13.08 -22.90
C ARG A 123 -13.17 -12.33 -22.74
N ILE A 124 -14.23 -13.05 -22.91
CA ILE A 124 -15.54 -12.69 -22.34
C ILE A 124 -15.46 -13.11 -20.87
N PHE A 125 -15.27 -12.08 -19.98
CA PHE A 125 -14.99 -12.16 -18.53
C PHE A 125 -13.55 -12.51 -18.15
#